data_0540a5ff722a2702a7d7ef049bb4c7c0
#
_entry.id   0540a5ff722a2702a7d7ef049bb4c7c0
#
_cell.length_a   1.000
_cell.length_b   1.000
_cell.length_c   1.000
_cell.angle_alpha   90.00
_cell.angle_beta   90.00
_cell.angle_gamma   90.00
#
_symmetry.space_group_name_H-M   'P 1'
#
loop_
_entity.id
_entity.type
_entity.pdbx_description
1 polymer ?
#
loop_
_entity_poly.entity_id
_entity_poly.type
_entity_poly.pdbx_seq_one_letter_code
_entity_poly.pdbx_strand_id
1 'polypeptide(L)'
;AFFSMNALANKPVKQAYFISPMVNLEKLICNMMAWAGVSEEELREKKTVPTNFGETLSWEYLCYVRENPIKWRIPTKILYGSNDNLTSLETMREFAQKIGAPLTVMDGGEHWFHTAEQMTFLDEWILK
;
A
#
# COMPACT_ATOMS: atom_id res chain seq x y z
N ALA A 1 0.19 5.96 -1.77
CA ALA A 1 0.01 6.28 -0.34
C ALA A 1 1.35 6.44 0.40
N PHE A 2 2.33 5.54 0.24
CA PHE A 2 3.62 5.59 0.94
C PHE A 2 4.33 6.94 0.79
N PHE A 3 4.53 7.41 -0.42
CA PHE A 3 5.18 8.69 -0.68
C PHE A 3 4.36 9.89 -0.19
N SER A 4 3.05 9.84 -0.37
CA SER A 4 2.15 10.88 0.13
C SER A 4 2.20 10.99 1.65
N MET A 5 2.16 9.86 2.35
CA MET A 5 2.25 9.84 3.81
C MET A 5 3.61 10.36 4.30
N ASN A 6 4.71 10.00 3.66
CA ASN A 6 6.03 10.51 4.03
C ASN A 6 6.16 12.02 3.73
N ALA A 7 5.70 12.48 2.57
CA ALA A 7 5.81 13.87 2.17
C ALA A 7 4.92 14.81 2.99
N LEU A 8 3.75 14.34 3.43
CA LEU A 8 2.72 15.15 4.08
C LEU A 8 2.62 14.95 5.59
N ALA A 9 3.44 14.08 6.18
CA ALA A 9 3.36 13.71 7.61
C ALA A 9 3.37 14.93 8.57
N ASN A 10 4.11 15.98 8.21
CA ASN A 10 4.27 17.19 9.00
C ASN A 10 3.59 18.42 8.35
N LYS A 11 2.66 18.20 7.43
CA LYS A 11 1.93 19.27 6.76
C LYS A 11 0.53 19.44 7.35
N PRO A 12 -0.07 20.63 7.24
CA PRO A 12 -1.40 20.91 7.80
C PRO A 12 -2.52 20.32 6.93
N VAL A 13 -2.58 18.99 6.86
CA VAL A 13 -3.64 18.25 6.18
C VAL A 13 -4.78 17.97 7.16
N LYS A 14 -5.99 18.33 6.80
CA LYS A 14 -7.17 18.17 7.64
C LYS A 14 -7.60 16.71 7.78
N GLN A 15 -7.64 16.00 6.66
CA GLN A 15 -8.13 14.62 6.59
C GLN A 15 -7.59 13.95 5.32
N ALA A 16 -7.44 12.64 5.38
CA ALA A 16 -7.05 11.82 4.25
C ALA A 16 -8.05 10.69 4.01
N TYR A 17 -8.26 10.36 2.75
CA TYR A 17 -9.05 9.23 2.29
C TYR A 17 -8.14 8.34 1.44
N PHE A 18 -7.90 7.14 1.89
CA PHE A 18 -7.05 6.18 1.17
C PHE A 18 -7.88 5.02 0.62
N ILE A 19 -7.73 4.77 -0.67
CA ILE A 19 -8.35 3.66 -1.38
C ILE A 19 -7.24 2.67 -1.70
N SER A 20 -7.33 1.45 -1.18
CA SER A 20 -6.34 0.39 -1.37
C SER A 20 -4.88 0.86 -1.15
N PRO A 21 -4.57 1.55 -0.04
CA PRO A 21 -3.24 2.11 0.14
C PRO A 21 -2.18 1.01 0.31
N MET A 22 -1.02 1.20 -0.28
CA MET A 22 0.15 0.36 -0.01
C MET A 22 0.76 0.77 1.33
N VAL A 23 0.38 0.08 2.38
CA VAL A 23 0.72 0.43 3.77
C VAL A 23 1.97 -0.28 4.29
N ASN A 24 2.38 -1.35 3.64
CA ASN A 24 3.61 -2.08 3.93
C ASN A 24 4.36 -2.37 2.63
N LEU A 25 5.08 -1.36 2.15
CA LEU A 25 5.77 -1.43 0.86
C LEU A 25 6.99 -2.37 0.92
N GLU A 26 7.66 -2.47 2.05
CA GLU A 26 8.74 -3.45 2.26
C GLU A 26 8.23 -4.88 2.05
N LYS A 27 7.09 -5.22 2.64
CA LYS A 27 6.47 -6.55 2.49
C LYS A 27 6.11 -6.83 1.04
N LEU A 28 5.56 -5.84 0.32
CA LEU A 28 5.27 -5.99 -1.10
C LEU A 28 6.53 -6.26 -1.91
N ILE A 29 7.60 -5.50 -1.69
CA ILE A 29 8.88 -5.68 -2.40
C ILE A 29 9.45 -7.07 -2.10
N CYS A 30 9.43 -7.50 -0.84
CA CYS A 30 9.88 -8.83 -0.45
C CYS A 30 9.05 -9.96 -1.10
N ASN A 31 7.73 -9.77 -1.22
CA ASN A 31 6.86 -10.70 -1.94
C ASN A 31 7.21 -10.75 -3.42
N MET A 32 7.44 -9.60 -4.06
CA MET A 32 7.87 -9.53 -5.46
C MET A 32 9.21 -10.22 -5.68
N MET A 33 10.15 -10.06 -4.75
CA MET A 33 11.43 -10.79 -4.78
C MET A 33 11.21 -12.29 -4.71
N ALA A 34 10.34 -12.77 -3.82
CA ALA A 34 9.99 -14.18 -3.71
C ALA A 34 9.35 -14.72 -5.00
N TRP A 35 8.44 -13.97 -5.61
CA TRP A 35 7.81 -14.35 -6.89
C TRP A 35 8.81 -14.43 -8.04
N ALA A 36 9.82 -13.57 -8.03
CA ALA A 36 10.89 -13.56 -9.03
C ALA A 36 12.03 -14.55 -8.72
N GLY A 37 12.03 -15.17 -7.53
CA GLY A 37 13.12 -16.03 -7.08
C GLY A 37 14.43 -15.28 -6.82
N VAL A 38 14.37 -14.02 -6.41
CA VAL A 38 15.52 -13.13 -6.18
C VAL A 38 15.76 -12.99 -4.68
N SER A 39 16.97 -13.29 -4.22
CA SER A 39 17.38 -13.06 -2.84
C SER A 39 17.80 -11.61 -2.61
N GLU A 40 17.81 -11.18 -1.34
CA GLU A 40 18.32 -9.85 -0.96
C GLU A 40 19.78 -9.66 -1.37
N GLU A 41 20.60 -10.70 -1.20
CA GLU A 41 22.01 -10.68 -1.57
C GLU A 41 22.18 -10.46 -3.08
N GLU A 42 21.42 -11.19 -3.89
CA GLU A 42 21.43 -11.02 -5.35
C GLU A 42 21.00 -9.60 -5.76
N LEU A 43 19.93 -9.09 -5.16
CA LEU A 43 19.44 -7.74 -5.45
C LEU A 43 20.47 -6.67 -5.05
N ARG A 44 21.13 -6.85 -3.91
CA ARG A 44 22.19 -5.95 -3.45
C ARG A 44 23.39 -5.92 -4.40
N GLU A 45 23.79 -7.09 -4.91
CA GLU A 45 24.91 -7.19 -5.85
C GLU A 45 24.58 -6.61 -7.22
N LYS A 46 23.42 -6.94 -7.76
CA LYS A 46 22.98 -6.51 -9.09
C LYS A 46 22.44 -5.09 -9.13
N LYS A 47 22.04 -4.53 -7.98
CA LYS A 47 21.39 -3.22 -7.81
C LYS A 47 19.97 -3.17 -8.37
N THR A 48 19.72 -3.68 -9.55
CA THR A 48 18.41 -3.81 -10.18
C THR A 48 18.24 -5.19 -10.80
N VAL A 49 17.03 -5.75 -10.71
CA VAL A 49 16.67 -7.02 -11.32
C VAL A 49 15.32 -6.85 -12.02
N PRO A 50 15.27 -6.92 -13.36
CA PRO A 50 14.01 -6.90 -14.08
C PRO A 50 13.23 -8.21 -13.81
N THR A 51 11.91 -8.09 -13.78
CA THR A 51 11.00 -9.23 -13.59
C THR A 51 10.15 -9.47 -14.82
N ASN A 52 9.49 -10.64 -14.88
CA ASN A 52 8.59 -10.99 -15.97
C ASN A 52 7.15 -10.48 -15.76
N PHE A 53 6.88 -9.79 -14.66
CA PHE A 53 5.56 -9.21 -14.34
C PHE A 53 5.51 -7.67 -14.42
N GLY A 54 6.44 -7.06 -15.18
CA GLY A 54 6.43 -5.63 -15.52
C GLY A 54 7.11 -4.70 -14.52
N GLU A 55 7.57 -5.20 -13.38
CA GLU A 55 8.28 -4.42 -12.36
C GLU A 55 9.79 -4.70 -12.40
N THR A 56 10.58 -3.69 -12.11
CA THR A 56 12.03 -3.85 -11.89
C THR A 56 12.33 -3.70 -10.40
N LEU A 57 12.90 -4.75 -9.81
CA LEU A 57 13.34 -4.71 -8.42
C LEU A 57 14.57 -3.80 -8.29
N SER A 58 14.61 -3.01 -7.22
CA SER A 58 15.71 -2.07 -6.95
C SER A 58 16.17 -2.19 -5.51
N TRP A 59 17.47 -2.43 -5.32
CA TRP A 59 18.08 -2.44 -3.99
C TRP A 59 18.00 -1.09 -3.30
N GLU A 60 18.28 -0.02 -4.04
CA GLU A 60 18.21 1.35 -3.52
C GLU A 60 16.79 1.69 -3.01
N TYR A 61 15.77 1.26 -3.76
CA TYR A 61 14.38 1.47 -3.38
C TYR A 61 14.00 0.70 -2.11
N LEU A 62 14.42 -0.55 -1.99
CA LEU A 62 14.19 -1.36 -0.79
C LEU A 62 14.85 -0.71 0.45
N CYS A 63 16.09 -0.24 0.32
CA CYS A 63 16.77 0.48 1.39
C CYS A 63 16.02 1.77 1.76
N TYR A 64 15.59 2.55 0.77
CA TYR A 64 14.82 3.77 0.99
C TYR A 64 13.54 3.51 1.79
N VAL A 65 12.80 2.47 1.43
CA VAL A 65 11.57 2.09 2.14
C VAL A 65 11.86 1.71 3.60
N ARG A 66 12.93 0.98 3.86
CA ARG A 66 13.35 0.59 5.22
C ARG A 66 13.80 1.77 6.06
N GLU A 67 14.45 2.76 5.46
CA GLU A 67 14.95 3.96 6.13
C GLU A 67 13.86 5.02 6.36
N ASN A 68 12.74 4.92 5.66
CA ASN A 68 11.64 5.89 5.72
C ASN A 68 10.32 5.23 6.16
N PRO A 69 10.22 4.75 7.40
CA PRO A 69 8.99 4.15 7.91
C PRO A 69 7.86 5.19 7.95
N ILE A 70 6.62 4.71 7.75
CA ILE A 70 5.44 5.58 7.79
C ILE A 70 5.21 6.10 9.22
N LYS A 71 5.15 7.44 9.36
CA LYS A 71 4.82 8.15 10.58
C LYS A 71 3.62 9.07 10.34
N TRP A 72 2.43 8.47 10.27
CA TRP A 72 1.21 9.15 9.86
C TRP A 72 0.27 9.38 11.06
N ARG A 73 -0.17 10.62 11.28
CA ARG A 73 -1.04 11.02 12.38
C ARG A 73 -2.26 11.83 11.94
N ILE A 74 -2.42 12.03 10.64
CA ILE A 74 -3.54 12.79 10.08
C ILE A 74 -4.80 11.93 10.15
N PRO A 75 -5.97 12.50 10.58
CA PRO A 75 -7.23 11.77 10.55
C PRO A 75 -7.49 11.16 9.18
N THR A 76 -7.71 9.85 9.13
CA THR A 76 -7.74 9.09 7.88
C THR A 76 -8.91 8.13 7.87
N LYS A 77 -9.53 7.95 6.71
CA LYS A 77 -10.43 6.84 6.41
C LYS A 77 -9.80 5.94 5.36
N ILE A 78 -9.98 4.64 5.48
CA ILE A 78 -9.43 3.66 4.55
C ILE A 78 -10.54 2.84 3.93
N LEU A 79 -10.53 2.71 2.59
CA LEU A 79 -11.35 1.77 1.83
C LEU A 79 -10.46 0.66 1.28
N TYR A 80 -10.89 -0.59 1.44
CA TYR A 80 -10.15 -1.78 1.02
C TYR A 80 -11.10 -2.78 0.36
N GLY A 81 -10.65 -3.43 -0.70
CA GLY A 81 -11.38 -4.50 -1.37
C GLY A 81 -10.94 -5.88 -0.87
N SER A 82 -11.88 -6.77 -0.53
CA SER A 82 -11.53 -8.09 0.02
C SER A 82 -10.78 -8.99 -0.97
N ASN A 83 -10.85 -8.70 -2.28
CA ASN A 83 -10.11 -9.39 -3.34
C ASN A 83 -8.80 -8.67 -3.73
N ASP A 84 -8.31 -7.74 -2.91
CA ASP A 84 -7.01 -7.12 -3.14
C ASP A 84 -5.91 -8.19 -3.08
N ASN A 85 -5.13 -8.27 -4.14
CA ASN A 85 -4.06 -9.27 -4.30
C ASN A 85 -2.65 -8.72 -3.99
N LEU A 86 -2.53 -7.44 -3.66
CA LEU A 86 -1.24 -6.78 -3.36
C LEU A 86 -1.00 -6.61 -1.85
N THR A 87 -2.08 -6.41 -1.10
CA THR A 87 -2.01 -6.25 0.35
C THR A 87 -3.06 -7.12 1.01
N SER A 88 -2.69 -7.91 2.01
CA SER A 88 -3.64 -8.75 2.74
C SER A 88 -4.54 -7.90 3.66
N LEU A 89 -5.74 -8.42 3.94
CA LEU A 89 -6.65 -7.79 4.89
C LEU A 89 -6.03 -7.66 6.28
N GLU A 90 -5.25 -8.64 6.71
CA GLU A 90 -4.53 -8.60 7.99
C GLU A 90 -3.56 -7.41 8.04
N THR A 91 -2.71 -7.26 7.04
CA THR A 91 -1.78 -6.13 6.93
C THR A 91 -2.51 -4.79 6.95
N MET A 92 -3.65 -4.71 6.26
CA MET A 92 -4.47 -3.48 6.23
C MET A 92 -5.09 -3.17 7.60
N ARG A 93 -5.60 -4.20 8.29
CA ARG A 93 -6.15 -4.05 9.65
C ARG A 93 -5.10 -3.59 10.66
N GLU A 94 -3.93 -4.19 10.63
CA GLU A 94 -2.80 -3.80 11.50
C GLU A 94 -2.43 -2.33 11.30
N PHE A 95 -2.33 -1.91 10.05
CA PHE A 95 -2.05 -0.51 9.73
C PHE A 95 -3.16 0.43 10.20
N ALA A 96 -4.42 0.12 9.87
CA ALA A 96 -5.57 0.93 10.27
C ALA A 96 -5.64 1.08 11.79
N GLN A 97 -5.40 0.00 12.53
CA GLN A 97 -5.35 0.02 13.98
C GLN A 97 -4.19 0.87 14.50
N LYS A 98 -3.02 0.74 13.91
CA LYS A 98 -1.82 1.50 14.29
C LYS A 98 -2.02 3.01 14.18
N ILE A 99 -2.73 3.48 13.15
CA ILE A 99 -2.98 4.92 12.94
C ILE A 99 -4.34 5.38 13.47
N GLY A 100 -5.13 4.49 14.06
CA GLY A 100 -6.47 4.81 14.57
C GLY A 100 -7.48 5.17 13.48
N ALA A 101 -7.33 4.62 12.26
CA ALA A 101 -8.21 4.91 11.14
C ALA A 101 -9.36 3.91 11.02
N PRO A 102 -10.60 4.36 10.78
CA PRO A 102 -11.67 3.46 10.39
C PRO A 102 -11.37 2.80 9.04
N LEU A 103 -11.55 1.49 8.99
CA LEU A 103 -11.36 0.66 7.82
C LEU A 103 -12.72 0.16 7.31
N THR A 104 -13.05 0.50 6.08
CA THR A 104 -14.19 -0.05 5.37
C THR A 104 -13.71 -1.09 4.38
N VAL A 105 -14.31 -2.27 4.42
CA VAL A 105 -13.99 -3.38 3.51
C VAL A 105 -15.17 -3.59 2.57
N MET A 106 -14.92 -3.46 1.26
CA MET A 106 -15.89 -3.88 0.24
C MET A 106 -15.71 -5.36 -0.04
N ASP A 107 -16.74 -6.16 0.20
CA ASP A 107 -16.71 -7.58 -0.17
C ASP A 107 -16.67 -7.74 -1.69
N GLY A 108 -15.75 -8.57 -2.18
CA GLY A 108 -15.51 -8.74 -3.62
C GLY A 108 -14.79 -7.57 -4.30
N GLY A 109 -14.49 -6.48 -3.59
CA GLY A 109 -13.74 -5.35 -4.14
C GLY A 109 -12.31 -5.73 -4.49
N GLU A 110 -11.81 -5.21 -5.60
CA GLU A 110 -10.44 -5.43 -6.07
C GLU A 110 -9.51 -4.30 -5.61
N HIS A 111 -8.21 -4.49 -5.78
CA HIS A 111 -7.22 -3.43 -5.49
C HIS A 111 -7.53 -2.14 -6.22
N TRP A 112 -7.86 -2.24 -7.48
CA TRP A 112 -8.29 -1.12 -8.31
C TRP A 112 -9.82 -1.09 -8.44
N PHE A 113 -10.46 -0.15 -7.78
CA PHE A 113 -11.91 0.09 -7.85
C PHE A 113 -12.27 0.63 -9.24
N HIS A 114 -12.76 -0.21 -10.14
CA HIS A 114 -12.98 0.13 -11.54
C HIS A 114 -14.31 -0.38 -12.14
N THR A 115 -14.95 -1.36 -11.52
CA THR A 115 -16.27 -1.81 -11.99
C THR A 115 -17.36 -0.82 -11.57
N ALA A 116 -18.51 -0.84 -12.26
CA ALA A 116 -19.62 0.03 -11.92
C ALA A 116 -20.07 -0.13 -10.45
N GLU A 117 -20.10 -1.36 -9.96
CA GLU A 117 -20.45 -1.66 -8.56
C GLU A 117 -19.40 -1.10 -7.59
N GLN A 118 -18.12 -1.30 -7.87
CA GLN A 118 -17.02 -0.80 -7.05
C GLN A 118 -16.99 0.73 -7.03
N MET A 119 -17.24 1.38 -8.16
CA MET A 119 -17.31 2.84 -8.25
C MET A 119 -18.52 3.40 -7.49
N THR A 120 -19.67 2.75 -7.55
CA THR A 120 -20.85 3.15 -6.76
C THR A 120 -20.54 3.03 -5.26
N PHE A 121 -19.94 1.93 -4.84
CA PHE A 121 -19.54 1.75 -3.44
C PHE A 121 -18.55 2.83 -2.97
N LEU A 122 -17.56 3.14 -3.81
CA LEU A 122 -16.59 4.20 -3.55
C LEU A 122 -17.25 5.56 -3.38
N ASP A 123 -18.16 5.94 -4.28
CA ASP A 123 -18.88 7.21 -4.23
C ASP A 123 -19.70 7.33 -2.94
N GLU A 124 -20.42 6.29 -2.57
CA GLU A 124 -21.18 6.25 -1.32
C GLU A 124 -20.27 6.35 -0.09
N TRP A 125 -19.11 5.69 -0.12
CA TRP A 125 -18.15 5.73 0.98
C TRP A 125 -17.53 7.12 1.16
N ILE A 126 -17.19 7.82 0.08
CA ILE A 126 -16.64 9.18 0.14
C ILE A 126 -17.66 10.15 0.75
N LEU A 127 -18.94 10.00 0.42
CA LEU A 127 -20.00 10.90 0.86
C LEU A 127 -20.41 10.69 2.34
N LYS A 128 -20.04 9.61 2.92
CA LYS A 128 -20.28 9.33 4.35
C LYS A 128 -19.15 9.89 5.22
#